data_94bf3564595ddf97934463d5dc325372
#
_entry.id   94bf3564595ddf97934463d5dc325372
#
_cell.length_a   1.000
_cell.length_b   1.000
_cell.length_c   1.000
_cell.angle_alpha   90.00
_cell.angle_beta   90.00
_cell.angle_gamma   90.00
#
_symmetry.space_group_name_H-M   'P 1'
#
loop_
_entity.id
_entity.type
_entity.pdbx_description
1 polymer ?
#
loop_
_entity_poly.entity_id
_entity_poly.type
_entity_poly.pdbx_seq_one_letter_code
_entity_poly.pdbx_strand_id
1 'polypeptide(L)'
;SSFGKGYVLTDVYDVRQTSGRDLKHTALQPDSKEMTEALKTLLNYCVVPLVSDESIPMPALYDPNQMKMAVNLKYNDAEAFAGIATEIAHVRFHAKGYNQNYSRDDYELDAQSVGYMICRRFGVPCEAPDVSNLAAFYDGFEPQDRRQALGQIQDMAQKIGGSIERAITPQVRSRNVNRNAR
;
A
#
# COMPACT_ATOMS: atom_id res chain seq x y z
N SER A 1 32.04 -11.91 17.25
CA SER A 1 32.26 -11.59 15.83
C SER A 1 30.96 -11.11 15.22
N SER A 2 30.75 -9.80 15.12
CA SER A 2 29.64 -9.20 14.41
C SER A 2 29.92 -9.31 12.91
N PHE A 3 29.26 -10.23 12.25
CA PHE A 3 29.21 -10.25 10.79
C PHE A 3 28.38 -9.03 10.34
N GLY A 4 29.07 -7.97 9.92
CA GLY A 4 28.44 -6.84 9.26
C GLY A 4 27.69 -7.33 8.02
N LYS A 5 26.43 -6.89 7.84
CA LYS A 5 25.71 -7.09 6.59
C LYS A 5 26.49 -6.38 5.49
N GLY A 6 27.24 -7.12 4.71
CA GLY A 6 27.96 -6.61 3.55
C GLY A 6 26.96 -6.29 2.43
N TYR A 7 27.24 -5.22 1.69
CA TYR A 7 26.51 -4.96 0.44
C TYR A 7 27.09 -5.85 -0.65
N VAL A 8 26.22 -6.52 -1.38
CA VAL A 8 26.58 -7.28 -2.57
C VAL A 8 26.24 -6.43 -3.80
N LEU A 9 27.22 -6.21 -4.66
CA LEU A 9 26.96 -5.58 -5.95
C LEU A 9 26.18 -6.58 -6.81
N THR A 10 24.99 -6.16 -7.26
CA THR A 10 24.12 -6.97 -8.12
C THR A 10 23.74 -6.15 -9.33
N ASP A 11 23.83 -6.75 -10.52
CA ASP A 11 23.35 -6.13 -11.73
C ASP A 11 21.82 -6.02 -11.68
N VAL A 12 21.31 -4.83 -11.93
CA VAL A 12 19.88 -4.55 -11.99
C VAL A 12 19.56 -4.14 -13.42
N TYR A 13 18.50 -4.73 -13.98
CA TYR A 13 18.07 -4.47 -15.33
C TYR A 13 16.66 -3.88 -15.33
N ASP A 14 16.42 -2.87 -16.15
CA ASP A 14 15.07 -2.44 -16.48
C ASP A 14 14.38 -3.54 -17.31
N VAL A 15 13.07 -3.71 -17.14
CA VAL A 15 12.29 -4.70 -17.90
C VAL A 15 12.44 -4.52 -19.40
N ARG A 16 12.68 -3.29 -19.89
CA ARG A 16 12.93 -2.97 -21.29
C ARG A 16 14.28 -3.47 -21.80
N GLN A 17 15.21 -3.78 -20.90
CA GLN A 17 16.53 -4.34 -21.21
C GLN A 17 16.53 -5.86 -21.21
N THR A 18 15.40 -6.49 -20.89
CA THR A 18 15.24 -7.93 -20.84
C THR A 18 14.40 -8.42 -22.03
N SER A 19 14.69 -9.63 -22.50
CA SER A 19 13.87 -10.33 -23.47
C SER A 19 13.21 -11.51 -22.80
N GLY A 20 11.92 -11.70 -23.02
CA GLY A 20 11.21 -12.82 -22.41
C GLY A 20 9.69 -12.63 -22.46
N ARG A 21 9.01 -13.37 -21.58
CA ARG A 21 7.56 -13.24 -21.45
C ARG A 21 7.25 -11.97 -20.66
N ASP A 22 6.33 -11.16 -21.16
CA ASP A 22 5.88 -9.95 -20.48
C ASP A 22 5.43 -10.25 -19.06
N LEU A 23 5.81 -9.38 -18.12
CA LEU A 23 5.30 -9.43 -16.77
C LEU A 23 3.79 -9.18 -16.82
N LYS A 24 3.03 -10.15 -16.33
CA LYS A 24 1.58 -9.96 -16.19
C LYS A 24 1.33 -8.95 -15.07
N HIS A 25 1.02 -7.72 -15.45
CA HIS A 25 0.46 -6.76 -14.52
C HIS A 25 -1.02 -7.09 -14.33
N THR A 26 -1.40 -7.40 -13.10
CA THR A 26 -2.81 -7.55 -12.77
C THR A 26 -3.40 -6.16 -12.57
N ALA A 27 -3.85 -5.54 -13.66
CA ALA A 27 -4.58 -4.29 -13.56
C ALA A 27 -6.00 -4.59 -13.03
N LEU A 28 -6.35 -3.97 -11.92
CA LEU A 28 -7.69 -4.04 -11.36
C LEU A 28 -8.64 -3.23 -12.25
N GLN A 29 -9.71 -3.88 -12.71
CA GLN A 29 -10.74 -3.21 -13.47
C GLN A 29 -11.87 -2.78 -12.53
N PRO A 30 -12.46 -1.58 -12.71
CA PRO A 30 -13.64 -1.17 -11.96
C PRO A 30 -14.74 -2.23 -12.05
N ASP A 31 -15.54 -2.34 -11.02
CA ASP A 31 -16.69 -3.28 -10.90
C ASP A 31 -16.32 -4.77 -11.05
N SER A 32 -15.02 -5.10 -11.04
CA SER A 32 -14.57 -6.48 -11.13
C SER A 32 -14.61 -7.18 -9.78
N LYS A 33 -14.65 -8.53 -9.82
CA LYS A 33 -14.53 -9.34 -8.62
C LYS A 33 -13.18 -9.15 -7.95
N GLU A 34 -12.13 -9.00 -8.74
CA GLU A 34 -10.77 -8.74 -8.28
C GLU A 34 -10.68 -7.40 -7.56
N MET A 35 -11.33 -6.35 -8.06
CA MET A 35 -11.41 -5.05 -7.38
C MET A 35 -12.14 -5.17 -6.04
N THR A 36 -13.28 -5.88 -6.01
CA THR A 36 -14.02 -6.12 -4.77
C THR A 36 -13.16 -6.84 -3.72
N GLU A 37 -12.43 -7.87 -4.11
CA GLU A 37 -11.55 -8.61 -3.19
C GLU A 37 -10.33 -7.77 -2.76
N ALA A 38 -9.81 -6.91 -3.64
CA ALA A 38 -8.75 -5.98 -3.32
C ALA A 38 -9.21 -4.93 -2.29
N LEU A 39 -10.37 -4.33 -2.46
CA LEU A 39 -10.98 -3.39 -1.50
C LEU A 39 -11.20 -4.04 -0.13
N LYS A 40 -11.79 -5.25 -0.10
CA LYS A 40 -11.93 -6.01 1.16
C LYS A 40 -10.59 -6.25 1.83
N THR A 41 -9.58 -6.61 1.05
CA THR A 41 -8.24 -6.86 1.59
C THR A 41 -7.60 -5.59 2.14
N LEU A 42 -7.77 -4.44 1.48
CA LEU A 42 -7.36 -3.14 2.01
C LEU A 42 -8.03 -2.85 3.35
N LEU A 43 -9.36 -2.96 3.40
CA LEU A 43 -10.14 -2.67 4.62
C LEU A 43 -9.74 -3.57 5.80
N ASN A 44 -9.27 -4.80 5.55
CA ASN A 44 -8.73 -5.67 6.59
C ASN A 44 -7.44 -5.15 7.26
N TYR A 45 -6.77 -4.18 6.64
CA TYR A 45 -5.62 -3.49 7.26
C TYR A 45 -6.04 -2.34 8.17
N CYS A 46 -7.30 -1.93 8.13
CA CYS A 46 -7.85 -0.92 9.02
C CYS A 46 -7.98 -1.51 10.43
N VAL A 47 -7.26 -0.94 11.40
CA VAL A 47 -7.26 -1.37 12.81
C VAL A 47 -8.11 -0.46 13.70
N VAL A 48 -8.83 0.47 13.08
CA VAL A 48 -9.76 1.38 13.76
C VAL A 48 -11.18 1.15 13.27
N PRO A 49 -12.22 1.60 13.99
CA PRO A 49 -13.60 1.49 13.53
C PRO A 49 -13.82 2.15 12.16
N LEU A 50 -14.53 1.42 11.29
CA LEU A 50 -14.96 1.91 9.98
C LEU A 50 -16.39 2.42 10.07
N VAL A 51 -16.64 3.59 9.49
CA VAL A 51 -17.98 4.18 9.39
C VAL A 51 -18.25 4.59 7.96
N SER A 52 -19.50 4.50 7.51
CA SER A 52 -19.93 5.09 6.24
C SER A 52 -20.34 6.53 6.50
N ASP A 53 -19.76 7.47 5.74
CA ASP A 53 -20.11 8.88 5.82
C ASP A 53 -20.06 9.51 4.42
N GLU A 54 -21.24 9.76 3.87
CA GLU A 54 -21.38 10.34 2.53
C GLU A 54 -21.22 11.88 2.51
N SER A 55 -20.97 12.50 3.65
CA SER A 55 -20.77 13.95 3.77
C SER A 55 -19.31 14.38 3.58
N ILE A 56 -18.36 13.45 3.71
CA ILE A 56 -16.95 13.77 3.48
C ILE A 56 -16.69 14.02 1.99
N PRO A 57 -15.87 15.03 1.62
CA PRO A 57 -15.64 15.41 0.23
C PRO A 57 -14.55 14.56 -0.46
N MET A 58 -14.26 13.37 0.08
CA MET A 58 -13.22 12.46 -0.40
C MET A 58 -13.65 11.01 -0.22
N PRO A 59 -13.03 10.05 -0.93
CA PRO A 59 -13.43 8.64 -0.86
C PRO A 59 -13.26 8.00 0.52
N ALA A 60 -12.25 8.42 1.27
CA ALA A 60 -12.00 7.97 2.64
C ALA A 60 -11.31 9.04 3.45
N LEU A 61 -11.48 9.03 4.77
CA LEU A 61 -10.84 9.97 5.68
C LEU A 61 -10.61 9.32 7.04
N TYR A 62 -9.37 9.31 7.49
CA TYR A 62 -9.00 8.91 8.84
C TYR A 62 -9.01 10.14 9.77
N ASP A 63 -9.77 10.07 10.85
CA ASP A 63 -9.77 11.05 11.93
C ASP A 63 -8.90 10.54 13.09
N PRO A 64 -7.71 11.11 13.29
CA PRO A 64 -6.81 10.67 14.36
C PRO A 64 -7.34 10.99 15.75
N ASN A 65 -8.18 12.04 15.91
CA ASN A 65 -8.72 12.42 17.21
C ASN A 65 -9.82 11.45 17.68
N GLN A 66 -10.63 10.95 16.73
CA GLN A 66 -11.69 10.00 17.01
C GLN A 66 -11.24 8.55 16.81
N MET A 67 -10.03 8.34 16.34
CA MET A 67 -9.48 7.00 16.04
C MET A 67 -10.46 6.17 15.19
N LYS A 68 -11.03 6.79 14.13
CA LYS A 68 -11.97 6.13 13.21
C LYS A 68 -11.68 6.50 11.77
N MET A 69 -12.05 5.64 10.85
CA MET A 69 -11.95 5.90 9.41
C MET A 69 -13.35 5.94 8.79
N ALA A 70 -13.66 7.03 8.10
CA ALA A 70 -14.88 7.19 7.32
C ALA A 70 -14.63 6.80 5.87
N VAL A 71 -15.62 6.17 5.23
CA VAL A 71 -15.61 5.84 3.80
C VAL A 71 -16.88 6.40 3.16
N ASN A 72 -16.72 7.11 2.06
CA ASN A 72 -17.81 7.65 1.27
C ASN A 72 -18.15 6.71 0.11
N LEU A 73 -19.33 6.09 0.19
CA LEU A 73 -19.77 5.08 -0.78
C LEU A 73 -20.27 5.68 -2.12
N LYS A 74 -20.25 7.01 -2.29
CA LYS A 74 -20.60 7.68 -3.56
C LYS A 74 -19.50 7.64 -4.61
N TYR A 75 -18.28 7.39 -4.18
CA TYR A 75 -17.12 7.30 -5.09
C TYR A 75 -17.07 5.95 -5.78
N ASN A 76 -16.54 5.92 -7.00
CA ASN A 76 -16.35 4.66 -7.72
C ASN A 76 -15.22 3.82 -7.09
N ASP A 77 -15.15 2.55 -7.48
CA ASP A 77 -14.20 1.57 -6.92
C ASP A 77 -12.73 2.01 -7.03
N ALA A 78 -12.34 2.67 -8.12
CA ALA A 78 -10.97 3.11 -8.32
C ALA A 78 -10.61 4.28 -7.40
N GLU A 79 -11.51 5.25 -7.27
CA GLU A 79 -11.37 6.38 -6.34
C GLU A 79 -11.37 5.88 -4.89
N ALA A 80 -12.29 4.98 -4.57
CA ALA A 80 -12.38 4.36 -3.24
C ALA A 80 -11.09 3.60 -2.91
N PHE A 81 -10.56 2.81 -3.86
CA PHE A 81 -9.32 2.07 -3.67
C PHE A 81 -8.13 3.01 -3.39
N ALA A 82 -7.98 4.07 -4.17
CA ALA A 82 -6.89 5.04 -4.00
C ALA A 82 -6.99 5.78 -2.65
N GLY A 83 -8.18 6.30 -2.31
CA GLY A 83 -8.39 7.00 -1.04
C GLY A 83 -8.21 6.09 0.17
N ILE A 84 -8.80 4.89 0.15
CA ILE A 84 -8.67 3.91 1.22
C ILE A 84 -7.21 3.49 1.40
N ALA A 85 -6.44 3.29 0.33
CA ALA A 85 -5.04 2.90 0.42
C ALA A 85 -4.20 3.96 1.16
N THR A 86 -4.43 5.24 0.88
CA THR A 86 -3.77 6.36 1.55
C THR A 86 -4.19 6.47 3.02
N GLU A 87 -5.49 6.40 3.30
CA GLU A 87 -5.99 6.55 4.67
C GLU A 87 -5.61 5.36 5.57
N ILE A 88 -5.50 4.15 5.01
CA ILE A 88 -4.94 3.00 5.74
C ILE A 88 -3.48 3.21 6.10
N ALA A 89 -2.70 3.87 5.25
CA ALA A 89 -1.32 4.22 5.61
C ALA A 89 -1.29 5.17 6.81
N HIS A 90 -2.14 6.20 6.85
CA HIS A 90 -2.29 7.08 8.01
C HIS A 90 -2.67 6.31 9.28
N VAL A 91 -3.69 5.44 9.19
CA VAL A 91 -4.08 4.57 10.32
C VAL A 91 -2.91 3.74 10.82
N ARG A 92 -2.12 3.17 9.91
CA ARG A 92 -1.00 2.29 10.25
C ARG A 92 0.19 3.06 10.84
N PHE A 93 0.49 4.25 10.35
CA PHE A 93 1.53 5.11 10.93
C PHE A 93 1.15 5.56 12.34
N HIS A 94 -0.10 5.92 12.57
CA HIS A 94 -0.59 6.32 13.89
C HIS A 94 -0.65 5.14 14.87
N ALA A 95 -1.23 4.00 14.46
CA ALA A 95 -1.44 2.83 15.32
C ALA A 95 -0.18 2.01 15.59
N LYS A 96 0.94 2.25 14.88
CA LYS A 96 2.19 1.53 15.08
C LYS A 96 2.86 1.91 16.40
N GLY A 97 2.54 1.15 17.46
CA GLY A 97 3.08 1.39 18.80
C GLY A 97 2.49 2.58 19.52
N TYR A 98 1.29 3.02 19.12
CA TYR A 98 0.64 4.20 19.67
C TYR A 98 1.54 5.43 19.55
N ASN A 99 1.77 5.88 18.32
CA ASN A 99 2.60 7.06 18.04
C ASN A 99 1.88 8.31 18.57
N GLN A 100 2.16 8.69 19.82
CA GLN A 100 1.59 9.89 20.46
C GLN A 100 1.98 11.19 19.74
N ASN A 101 3.03 11.14 18.93
CA ASN A 101 3.52 12.29 18.16
C ASN A 101 3.03 12.26 16.70
N TYR A 102 2.06 11.38 16.38
CA TYR A 102 1.49 11.37 15.05
C TYR A 102 0.75 12.69 14.77
N SER A 103 1.12 13.32 13.67
CA SER A 103 0.32 14.38 13.06
C SER A 103 0.04 13.99 11.60
N ARG A 104 -1.16 14.32 11.12
CA ARG A 104 -1.53 14.02 9.74
C ARG A 104 -0.55 14.68 8.76
N ASP A 105 -0.22 15.96 9.01
CA ASP A 105 0.63 16.75 8.13
C ASP A 105 2.05 16.19 8.03
N ASP A 106 2.61 15.68 9.14
CA ASP A 106 3.95 15.09 9.14
C ASP A 106 4.02 13.76 8.38
N TYR A 107 2.91 13.02 8.27
CA TYR A 107 2.84 11.72 7.60
C TYR A 107 2.09 11.77 6.27
N GLU A 108 1.65 12.94 5.81
CA GLU A 108 0.85 13.07 4.58
C GLU A 108 1.62 12.56 3.35
N LEU A 109 2.87 13.00 3.18
CA LEU A 109 3.71 12.58 2.06
C LEU A 109 3.99 11.08 2.10
N ASP A 110 4.25 10.53 3.28
CA ASP A 110 4.52 9.10 3.47
C ASP A 110 3.28 8.26 3.15
N ALA A 111 2.10 8.68 3.62
CA ALA A 111 0.84 8.00 3.37
C ALA A 111 0.43 8.06 1.89
N GLN A 112 0.55 9.23 1.26
CA GLN A 112 0.33 9.38 -0.17
C GLN A 112 1.29 8.50 -0.98
N SER A 113 2.57 8.42 -0.57
CA SER A 113 3.56 7.56 -1.23
C SER A 113 3.19 6.08 -1.14
N VAL A 114 2.73 5.60 0.01
CA VAL A 114 2.24 4.23 0.18
C VAL A 114 1.03 3.99 -0.72
N GLY A 115 0.03 4.86 -0.69
CA GLY A 115 -1.18 4.78 -1.51
C GLY A 115 -0.84 4.75 -3.00
N TYR A 116 0.02 5.66 -3.45
CA TYR A 116 0.51 5.73 -4.82
C TYR A 116 1.20 4.44 -5.27
N MET A 117 2.13 3.91 -4.47
CA MET A 117 2.84 2.66 -4.79
C MET A 117 1.87 1.48 -4.93
N ILE A 118 0.85 1.40 -4.06
CA ILE A 118 -0.19 0.36 -4.13
C ILE A 118 -1.01 0.54 -5.41
N CYS A 119 -1.51 1.74 -5.69
CA CYS A 119 -2.29 2.03 -6.89
C CYS A 119 -1.51 1.70 -8.18
N ARG A 120 -0.24 2.14 -8.26
CA ARG A 120 0.63 1.85 -9.41
C ARG A 120 0.87 0.36 -9.62
N ARG A 121 1.01 -0.40 -8.54
CA ARG A 121 1.18 -1.87 -8.61
C ARG A 121 -0.01 -2.56 -9.28
N PHE A 122 -1.21 -2.05 -9.08
CA PHE A 122 -2.44 -2.65 -9.59
C PHE A 122 -3.08 -1.89 -10.75
N GLY A 123 -2.37 -0.92 -11.33
CA GLY A 123 -2.86 -0.14 -12.46
C GLY A 123 -4.09 0.72 -12.16
N VAL A 124 -4.34 1.02 -10.87
CA VAL A 124 -5.44 1.90 -10.46
C VAL A 124 -5.00 3.35 -10.65
N PRO A 125 -5.81 4.20 -11.32
CA PRO A 125 -5.51 5.62 -11.46
C PRO A 125 -5.44 6.31 -10.11
N CYS A 126 -4.39 7.10 -9.90
CA CYS A 126 -4.21 7.93 -8.71
C CYS A 126 -3.23 9.07 -9.01
N GLU A 127 -3.33 10.14 -8.24
CA GLU A 127 -2.39 11.25 -8.31
C GLU A 127 -1.05 10.87 -7.67
N ALA A 128 0.04 11.35 -8.26
CA ALA A 128 1.36 11.20 -7.64
C ALA A 128 1.51 12.17 -6.48
N PRO A 129 2.18 11.77 -5.39
CA PRO A 129 2.49 12.69 -4.31
C PRO A 129 3.37 13.85 -4.81
N ASP A 130 3.15 15.04 -4.25
CA ASP A 130 4.00 16.18 -4.56
C ASP A 130 5.35 16.05 -3.85
N VAL A 131 6.36 15.78 -4.64
CA VAL A 131 7.76 15.65 -4.16
C VAL A 131 8.61 16.90 -4.43
N SER A 132 8.01 18.02 -4.85
CA SER A 132 8.74 19.25 -5.19
C SER A 132 9.56 19.79 -4.01
N ASN A 133 9.07 19.62 -2.78
CA ASN A 133 9.71 20.06 -1.56
C ASN A 133 10.43 18.93 -0.77
N LEU A 134 10.71 17.80 -1.42
CA LEU A 134 11.28 16.62 -0.75
C LEU A 134 12.58 16.94 -0.01
N ALA A 135 13.44 17.79 -0.58
CA ALA A 135 14.68 18.19 0.03
C ALA A 135 14.47 18.96 1.35
N ALA A 136 13.48 19.87 1.37
CA ALA A 136 13.12 20.62 2.57
C ALA A 136 12.45 19.74 3.63
N PHE A 137 11.62 18.77 3.19
CA PHE A 137 10.97 17.81 4.08
C PHE A 137 11.98 16.97 4.86
N TYR A 138 13.07 16.56 4.21
CA TYR A 138 14.14 15.78 4.84
C TYR A 138 15.33 16.63 5.33
N ASP A 139 15.19 17.94 5.37
CA ASP A 139 16.23 18.81 5.92
C ASP A 139 16.43 18.51 7.42
N GLY A 140 17.67 18.40 7.83
CA GLY A 140 18.01 18.03 9.21
C GLY A 140 17.89 16.54 9.56
N PHE A 141 17.35 15.69 8.68
CA PHE A 141 17.32 14.25 8.90
C PHE A 141 18.71 13.64 8.66
N GLU A 142 19.17 12.84 9.60
CA GLU A 142 20.35 12.01 9.39
C GLU A 142 20.11 10.97 8.28
N PRO A 143 21.16 10.55 7.55
CA PRO A 143 21.01 9.56 6.46
C PRO A 143 20.37 8.24 6.90
N GLN A 144 20.51 7.88 8.17
CA GLN A 144 19.91 6.67 8.72
C GLN A 144 18.40 6.84 8.92
N ASP A 145 17.97 8.02 9.40
CA ASP A 145 16.57 8.31 9.64
C ASP A 145 15.80 8.39 8.32
N ARG A 146 16.40 9.02 7.29
CA ARG A 146 15.82 9.02 5.92
C ARG A 146 15.63 7.60 5.39
N ARG A 147 16.65 6.73 5.53
CA ARG A 147 16.54 5.33 5.11
C ARG A 147 15.45 4.59 5.88
N GLN A 148 15.32 4.86 7.16
CA GLN A 148 14.29 4.24 7.99
C GLN A 148 12.90 4.67 7.55
N ALA A 149 12.66 5.97 7.31
CA ALA A 149 11.39 6.49 6.84
C ALA A 149 11.02 5.88 5.48
N LEU A 150 11.92 5.95 4.49
CA LEU A 150 11.70 5.36 3.17
C LEU A 150 11.49 3.83 3.23
N GLY A 151 12.22 3.13 4.11
CA GLY A 151 12.03 1.71 4.35
C GLY A 151 10.64 1.39 4.90
N GLN A 152 10.10 2.21 5.79
CA GLN A 152 8.75 2.02 6.33
C GLN A 152 7.67 2.17 5.26
N ILE A 153 7.79 3.17 4.37
CA ILE A 153 6.91 3.37 3.22
C ILE A 153 6.93 2.14 2.33
N GLN A 154 8.13 1.70 1.94
CA GLN A 154 8.32 0.55 1.06
C GLN A 154 7.76 -0.74 1.66
N ASP A 155 8.10 -1.04 2.92
CA ASP A 155 7.65 -2.25 3.61
C ASP A 155 6.12 -2.29 3.73
N MET A 156 5.49 -1.15 4.05
CA MET A 156 4.04 -1.06 4.15
C MET A 156 3.38 -1.31 2.78
N ALA A 157 3.84 -0.63 1.73
CA ALA A 157 3.30 -0.81 0.38
C ALA A 157 3.50 -2.25 -0.13
N GLN A 158 4.65 -2.87 0.13
CA GLN A 158 4.92 -4.25 -0.24
C GLN A 158 4.03 -5.24 0.52
N LYS A 159 3.86 -5.03 1.82
CA LYS A 159 3.05 -5.92 2.67
C LYS A 159 1.59 -5.88 2.27
N ILE A 160 1.02 -4.70 2.10
CA ILE A 160 -0.38 -4.52 1.69
C ILE A 160 -0.56 -5.03 0.26
N GLY A 161 0.26 -4.57 -0.68
CA GLY A 161 0.18 -4.99 -2.07
C GLY A 161 0.36 -6.50 -2.26
N GLY A 162 1.29 -7.12 -1.54
CA GLY A 162 1.45 -8.59 -1.58
C GLY A 162 0.25 -9.35 -1.01
N SER A 163 -0.50 -8.78 -0.06
CA SER A 163 -1.73 -9.40 0.44
C SER A 163 -2.87 -9.29 -0.57
N ILE A 164 -3.01 -8.13 -1.22
CA ILE A 164 -3.99 -7.94 -2.29
C ILE A 164 -3.71 -8.93 -3.43
N GLU A 165 -2.47 -9.01 -3.88
CA GLU A 165 -2.08 -9.92 -4.97
C GLU A 165 -2.43 -11.38 -4.67
N ARG A 166 -2.19 -11.84 -3.44
CA ARG A 166 -2.59 -13.19 -3.02
C ARG A 166 -4.11 -13.39 -2.98
N ALA A 167 -4.86 -12.35 -2.62
CA ALA A 167 -6.32 -12.42 -2.55
C ALA A 167 -6.98 -12.48 -3.93
N ILE A 168 -6.44 -11.74 -4.90
CA ILE A 168 -6.98 -11.67 -6.27
C ILE A 168 -6.43 -12.76 -7.20
N THR A 169 -5.31 -13.41 -6.83
CA THR A 169 -4.75 -14.50 -7.63
C THR A 169 -5.52 -15.79 -7.37
N PRO A 170 -6.12 -16.42 -8.39
CA PRO A 170 -6.81 -17.69 -8.22
C PRO A 170 -5.86 -18.73 -7.64
N GLN A 171 -6.20 -19.30 -6.50
CA GLN A 171 -5.47 -20.42 -5.94
C GLN A 171 -5.68 -21.63 -6.85
N VAL A 172 -4.66 -21.99 -7.60
CA VAL A 172 -4.62 -23.28 -8.29
C VAL A 172 -4.57 -24.34 -7.18
N ARG A 173 -5.73 -24.91 -6.86
CA ARG A 173 -5.79 -26.10 -6.00
C ARG A 173 -5.01 -27.19 -6.69
N SER A 174 -3.79 -27.44 -6.23
CA SER A 174 -3.07 -28.66 -6.59
C SER A 174 -3.91 -29.84 -6.09
N ARG A 175 -4.64 -30.50 -6.99
CA ARG A 175 -5.20 -31.80 -6.71
C ARG A 175 -4.00 -32.75 -6.53
N ASN A 176 -3.60 -32.99 -5.29
CA ASN A 176 -2.81 -34.16 -4.95
C ASN A 176 -3.66 -35.35 -5.32
N VAL A 177 -3.46 -35.86 -6.54
CA VAL A 177 -3.89 -37.18 -6.93
C VAL A 177 -2.97 -38.14 -6.17
N ASN A 178 -3.45 -38.61 -5.02
CA ASN A 178 -2.87 -39.76 -4.37
C ASN A 178 -2.90 -40.93 -5.36
N ARG A 179 -1.80 -41.14 -6.10
CA ARG A 179 -1.51 -42.38 -6.82
C ARG A 179 -0.82 -43.34 -5.88
N ASN A 180 -1.54 -43.82 -4.90
CA ASN A 180 -1.16 -45.03 -4.18
C ASN A 180 -2.41 -45.89 -4.03
N ALA A 181 -2.70 -46.65 -5.09
CA ALA A 181 -3.52 -47.83 -5.04
C ALA A 181 -3.09 -48.71 -6.21
N ARG A 182 -2.07 -49.55 -5.99
CA ARG A 182 -1.97 -50.97 -6.36
C ARG A 182 -0.58 -51.48 -6.06
#